data_448d51a26f31957163590a0895e1b689
#
_entry.id   448d51a26f31957163590a0895e1b689
#
_cell.length_a   1.000
_cell.length_b   1.000
_cell.length_c   1.000
_cell.angle_alpha   90.00
_cell.angle_beta   90.00
_cell.angle_gamma   90.00
#
_symmetry.space_group_name_H-M   'P 1'
#
loop_
_entity.id
_entity.type
_entity.pdbx_description
1 polymer ?
#
loop_
_entity_poly.entity_id
_entity_poly.type
_entity_poly.pdbx_seq_one_letter_code
_entity_poly.pdbx_strand_id
1 'polypeptide(L)'
;KFDKELESRNLRFARYADDCIIFVKSEMSANRVMKSVISWLERKLFLKASATKTKVVRPTKGQFLGFTFYKNKTVWKCTPTKDRKKRLYSNIQKWMERKHAVSRPLSVTFKKLNQMIRGWIRYFKISSIKGFLDKFGQWLRHKVRCIIIKQWKRPMTIYNNLMKLNKACRSNLTHEDIFKCANSRLGWYRRSCGNIVNFLLSSTVLGIKKGDRPGLVNPLDYYLEIL
;
A
#
# COMPACT_ATOMS: atom_id res chain seq x y z
N LYS A 1 -13.70 28.88 15.52
CA LYS A 1 -13.64 29.20 16.96
C LYS A 1 -12.67 28.28 17.70
N PHE A 2 -12.80 26.94 17.57
CA PHE A 2 -11.97 25.99 18.31
C PHE A 2 -10.46 26.09 17.96
N ASP A 3 -10.11 26.20 16.69
CA ASP A 3 -8.70 26.32 16.27
C ASP A 3 -8.08 27.61 16.84
N LYS A 4 -8.80 28.74 16.79
CA LYS A 4 -8.35 30.01 17.38
C LYS A 4 -8.11 29.91 18.89
N GLU A 5 -8.90 29.11 19.60
CA GLU A 5 -8.69 28.84 21.02
C GLU A 5 -7.42 28.02 21.28
N LEU A 6 -7.14 27.01 20.44
CA LEU A 6 -5.92 26.23 20.57
C LEU A 6 -4.67 27.07 20.21
N GLU A 7 -4.77 27.92 19.21
CA GLU A 7 -3.73 28.89 18.80
C GLU A 7 -3.45 29.92 19.91
N SER A 8 -4.50 30.54 20.51
CA SER A 8 -4.34 31.49 21.59
C SER A 8 -3.67 30.92 22.83
N ARG A 9 -3.78 29.59 23.03
CA ARG A 9 -3.07 28.85 24.09
C ARG A 9 -1.68 28.40 23.68
N ASN A 10 -1.22 28.75 22.49
CA ASN A 10 0.08 28.35 21.93
C ASN A 10 0.29 26.84 21.88
N LEU A 11 -0.82 26.08 21.62
CA LEU A 11 -0.79 24.62 21.53
C LEU A 11 -0.47 24.18 20.12
N ARG A 12 0.40 23.17 19.98
CA ARG A 12 0.65 22.53 18.71
C ARG A 12 -0.39 21.44 18.45
N PHE A 13 -1.17 21.60 17.40
CA PHE A 13 -2.24 20.66 17.09
C PHE A 13 -2.37 20.43 15.58
N ALA A 14 -3.07 19.36 15.21
CA ALA A 14 -3.60 19.15 13.89
C ALA A 14 -5.06 18.70 14.00
N ARG A 15 -5.93 19.33 13.23
CA ARG A 15 -7.36 19.01 13.20
C ARG A 15 -7.84 18.71 11.78
N TYR A 16 -8.69 17.73 11.67
CA TYR A 16 -9.41 17.42 10.44
C TYR A 16 -10.84 17.06 10.81
N ALA A 17 -11.77 17.93 10.47
CA ALA A 17 -13.17 17.86 10.88
C ALA A 17 -13.30 17.67 12.41
N ASP A 18 -13.83 16.53 12.86
CA ASP A 18 -14.04 16.21 14.27
C ASP A 18 -12.79 15.62 14.94
N ASP A 19 -11.85 15.08 14.15
CA ASP A 19 -10.62 14.47 14.66
C ASP A 19 -9.58 15.58 14.97
N CYS A 20 -9.08 15.60 16.20
CA CYS A 20 -8.05 16.54 16.65
C CYS A 20 -6.95 15.82 17.41
N ILE A 21 -5.69 16.17 17.14
CA ILE A 21 -4.52 15.73 17.92
C ILE A 21 -3.77 16.95 18.42
N ILE A 22 -3.45 16.97 19.72
CA ILE A 22 -2.72 18.05 20.38
C ILE A 22 -1.43 17.49 20.94
N PHE A 23 -0.31 18.15 20.69
CA PHE A 23 1.01 17.72 21.15
C PHE A 23 1.50 18.58 22.31
N VAL A 24 1.93 17.94 23.38
CA VAL A 24 2.48 18.57 24.57
C VAL A 24 3.74 17.85 25.07
N LYS A 25 4.52 18.50 25.94
CA LYS A 25 5.82 18.01 26.37
C LYS A 25 5.77 16.88 27.42
N SER A 26 4.73 16.85 28.27
CA SER A 26 4.61 15.90 29.37
C SER A 26 3.20 15.31 29.50
N GLU A 27 3.08 14.18 30.14
CA GLU A 27 1.80 13.52 30.42
C GLU A 27 0.91 14.34 31.35
N MET A 28 1.52 14.99 32.34
CA MET A 28 0.81 15.88 33.27
C MET A 28 0.21 17.08 32.50
N SER A 29 0.98 17.69 31.59
CA SER A 29 0.47 18.73 30.69
C SER A 29 -0.64 18.21 29.79
N ALA A 30 -0.52 17.00 29.27
CA ALA A 30 -1.53 16.42 28.38
C ALA A 30 -2.87 16.24 29.11
N ASN A 31 -2.85 15.72 30.33
CA ASN A 31 -4.06 15.54 31.14
C ASN A 31 -4.71 16.88 31.48
N ARG A 32 -3.92 17.91 31.84
CA ARG A 32 -4.42 19.25 32.13
C ARG A 32 -5.05 19.89 30.87
N VAL A 33 -4.36 19.83 29.73
CA VAL A 33 -4.86 20.38 28.46
C VAL A 33 -6.12 19.63 28.04
N MET A 34 -6.16 18.31 28.13
CA MET A 34 -7.35 17.53 27.80
C MET A 34 -8.58 17.97 28.60
N LYS A 35 -8.45 18.04 29.94
CA LYS A 35 -9.56 18.51 30.81
C LYS A 35 -10.01 19.93 30.45
N SER A 36 -9.07 20.84 30.27
CA SER A 36 -9.35 22.24 29.95
C SER A 36 -10.01 22.41 28.58
N VAL A 37 -9.57 21.65 27.57
CA VAL A 37 -10.14 21.69 26.21
C VAL A 37 -11.55 21.09 26.19
N ILE A 38 -11.77 19.98 26.86
CA ILE A 38 -13.11 19.37 26.98
C ILE A 38 -14.08 20.36 27.64
N SER A 39 -13.69 20.91 28.78
CA SER A 39 -14.53 21.89 29.50
C SER A 39 -14.83 23.14 28.65
N TRP A 40 -13.88 23.59 27.82
CA TRP A 40 -14.10 24.69 26.90
C TRP A 40 -15.09 24.32 25.78
N LEU A 41 -14.95 23.15 25.17
CA LEU A 41 -15.87 22.63 24.14
C LEU A 41 -17.29 22.52 24.65
N GLU A 42 -17.49 22.02 25.86
CA GLU A 42 -18.80 21.88 26.47
C GLU A 42 -19.43 23.25 26.81
N ARG A 43 -18.66 24.18 27.39
CA ARG A 43 -19.18 25.47 27.81
C ARG A 43 -19.37 26.48 26.68
N LYS A 44 -18.47 26.50 25.69
CA LYS A 44 -18.47 27.52 24.63
C LYS A 44 -19.09 27.07 23.32
N LEU A 45 -19.04 25.78 23.01
CA LEU A 45 -19.57 25.22 21.77
C LEU A 45 -20.72 24.22 21.98
N PHE A 46 -21.03 23.89 23.23
CA PHE A 46 -22.08 22.95 23.62
C PHE A 46 -21.86 21.57 22.98
N LEU A 47 -20.59 21.20 22.75
CA LEU A 47 -20.17 19.93 22.13
C LEU A 47 -19.64 18.97 23.19
N LYS A 48 -20.14 17.75 23.21
CA LYS A 48 -19.65 16.68 24.08
C LYS A 48 -18.48 15.95 23.42
N ALA A 49 -17.33 15.91 24.09
CA ALA A 49 -16.21 15.09 23.67
C ALA A 49 -16.50 13.60 23.94
N SER A 50 -16.16 12.72 22.98
CA SER A 50 -16.32 11.28 23.16
C SER A 50 -15.33 10.76 24.20
N ALA A 51 -15.79 10.34 25.36
CA ALA A 51 -14.96 9.78 26.42
C ALA A 51 -14.21 8.49 26.01
N THR A 52 -14.79 7.71 25.10
CA THR A 52 -14.17 6.47 24.63
C THR A 52 -13.06 6.69 23.59
N LYS A 53 -13.15 7.80 22.83
CA LYS A 53 -12.17 8.13 21.77
C LYS A 53 -11.10 9.11 22.25
N THR A 54 -11.43 10.00 23.21
CA THR A 54 -10.51 11.00 23.74
C THR A 54 -9.59 10.39 24.78
N LYS A 55 -8.28 10.39 24.53
CA LYS A 55 -7.29 9.76 25.42
C LYS A 55 -5.94 10.45 25.32
N VAL A 56 -5.21 10.44 26.42
CA VAL A 56 -3.81 10.82 26.47
C VAL A 56 -2.95 9.58 26.19
N VAL A 57 -2.08 9.67 25.21
CA VAL A 57 -1.18 8.56 24.82
C VAL A 57 0.19 9.08 24.44
N ARG A 58 1.21 8.25 24.57
CA ARG A 58 2.55 8.56 24.01
C ARG A 58 2.45 8.66 22.49
N PRO A 59 3.20 9.58 21.84
CA PRO A 59 3.13 9.77 20.38
C PRO A 59 3.27 8.47 19.57
N THR A 60 4.14 7.55 20.03
CA THR A 60 4.33 6.24 19.36
C THR A 60 3.13 5.30 19.42
N LYS A 61 2.21 5.51 20.36
CA LYS A 61 0.93 4.79 20.49
C LYS A 61 -0.24 5.59 19.91
N GLY A 62 -0.02 6.88 19.58
CA GLY A 62 -1.01 7.77 18.99
C GLY A 62 -1.33 7.37 17.56
N GLN A 63 -2.59 7.54 17.19
CA GLN A 63 -3.07 7.35 15.83
C GLN A 63 -3.91 8.55 15.43
N PHE A 64 -3.65 9.09 14.23
CA PHE A 64 -4.41 10.21 13.68
C PHE A 64 -4.60 10.02 12.17
N LEU A 65 -5.82 10.02 11.67
CA LEU A 65 -6.17 9.83 10.25
C LEU A 65 -5.54 8.57 9.61
N GLY A 66 -5.30 7.54 10.39
CA GLY A 66 -4.66 6.31 9.91
C GLY A 66 -3.13 6.37 9.87
N PHE A 67 -2.52 7.43 10.39
CA PHE A 67 -1.09 7.53 10.63
C PHE A 67 -0.75 7.17 12.08
N THR A 68 0.46 6.68 12.29
CA THR A 68 1.11 6.55 13.59
C THR A 68 2.50 7.18 13.53
N PHE A 69 3.07 7.50 14.67
CA PHE A 69 4.32 8.24 14.76
C PHE A 69 5.42 7.36 15.33
N TYR A 70 6.64 7.57 14.90
CA TYR A 70 7.82 6.94 15.44
C TYR A 70 9.02 7.89 15.39
N LYS A 71 9.93 7.70 16.32
CA LYS A 71 11.16 8.49 16.38
C LYS A 71 12.29 7.74 15.68
N ASN A 72 12.89 8.34 14.67
CA ASN A 72 14.09 7.82 14.02
C ASN A 72 15.28 8.71 14.38
N LYS A 73 16.15 8.19 15.26
CA LYS A 73 17.21 9.00 15.92
C LYS A 73 16.58 10.21 16.63
N THR A 74 16.77 11.41 16.12
CA THR A 74 16.23 12.66 16.68
C THR A 74 14.95 13.16 16.01
N VAL A 75 14.62 12.64 14.81
CA VAL A 75 13.51 13.14 13.97
C VAL A 75 12.25 12.29 14.13
N TRP A 76 11.13 12.95 14.37
CA TRP A 76 9.81 12.32 14.33
C TRP A 76 9.36 12.09 12.89
N LYS A 77 8.90 10.88 12.59
CA LYS A 77 8.35 10.49 11.30
C LYS A 77 6.99 9.84 11.49
N CYS A 78 6.15 9.90 10.45
CA CYS A 78 4.88 9.19 10.43
C CYS A 78 4.93 7.99 9.48
N THR A 79 4.08 7.01 9.74
CA THR A 79 3.87 5.83 8.89
C THR A 79 2.40 5.42 8.96
N PRO A 80 1.83 4.81 7.92
CA PRO A 80 0.49 4.24 7.99
C PRO A 80 0.39 3.19 9.09
N THR A 81 -0.73 3.15 9.80
CA THR A 81 -0.99 2.13 10.82
C THR A 81 -0.94 0.72 10.23
N LYS A 82 -0.68 -0.27 11.07
CA LYS A 82 -0.68 -1.69 10.67
C LYS A 82 -1.99 -2.08 10.00
N ASP A 83 -3.12 -1.58 10.51
CA ASP A 83 -4.45 -1.87 9.98
C ASP A 83 -4.67 -1.29 8.58
N ARG A 84 -4.19 -0.07 8.32
CA ARG A 84 -4.24 0.53 6.98
C ARG A 84 -3.42 -0.26 5.96
N LYS A 85 -2.23 -0.73 6.36
CA LYS A 85 -1.41 -1.64 5.54
C LYS A 85 -2.11 -2.98 5.29
N LYS A 86 -2.64 -3.62 6.34
CA LYS A 86 -3.42 -4.88 6.22
C LYS A 86 -4.64 -4.71 5.32
N ARG A 87 -5.37 -3.60 5.46
CA ARG A 87 -6.55 -3.31 4.64
C ARG A 87 -6.20 -3.16 3.15
N LEU A 88 -5.05 -2.56 2.82
CA LEU A 88 -4.55 -2.51 1.44
C LEU A 88 -4.35 -3.92 0.87
N TYR A 89 -3.62 -4.78 1.60
CA TYR A 89 -3.42 -6.18 1.19
C TYR A 89 -4.74 -6.92 1.02
N SER A 90 -5.65 -6.80 1.99
CA SER A 90 -6.96 -7.49 1.97
C SER A 90 -7.82 -7.04 0.78
N ASN A 91 -7.89 -5.74 0.50
CA ASN A 91 -8.66 -5.21 -0.62
C ASN A 91 -8.12 -5.71 -1.97
N ILE A 92 -6.80 -5.70 -2.14
CA ILE A 92 -6.17 -6.24 -3.34
C ILE A 92 -6.37 -7.75 -3.45
N GLN A 93 -6.25 -8.47 -2.33
CA GLN A 93 -6.44 -9.91 -2.28
C GLN A 93 -7.85 -10.34 -2.65
N LYS A 94 -8.87 -9.63 -2.15
CA LYS A 94 -10.27 -9.82 -2.55
C LYS A 94 -10.48 -9.59 -4.05
N TRP A 95 -9.89 -8.53 -4.61
CA TRP A 95 -9.98 -8.25 -6.04
C TRP A 95 -9.26 -9.28 -6.89
N MET A 96 -8.14 -9.81 -6.39
CA MET A 96 -7.32 -10.84 -7.05
C MET A 96 -7.72 -12.26 -6.64
N GLU A 97 -8.90 -12.45 -6.08
CA GLU A 97 -9.41 -13.78 -5.75
C GLU A 97 -9.46 -14.65 -6.99
N ARG A 98 -8.90 -15.87 -6.86
CA ARG A 98 -8.62 -16.77 -7.98
C ARG A 98 -9.83 -17.02 -8.88
N LYS A 99 -11.02 -17.21 -8.29
CA LYS A 99 -12.25 -17.49 -9.03
C LYS A 99 -12.56 -16.42 -10.08
N HIS A 100 -12.34 -15.15 -9.73
CA HIS A 100 -12.68 -14.00 -10.56
C HIS A 100 -11.50 -13.43 -11.35
N ALA A 101 -10.30 -13.46 -10.78
CA ALA A 101 -9.13 -12.81 -11.38
C ALA A 101 -8.61 -13.56 -12.62
N VAL A 102 -8.80 -14.88 -12.69
CA VAL A 102 -8.34 -15.71 -13.81
C VAL A 102 -9.24 -15.55 -15.04
N SER A 103 -10.54 -15.35 -14.84
CA SER A 103 -11.50 -15.16 -15.94
C SER A 103 -11.51 -13.74 -16.52
N ARG A 104 -10.99 -12.75 -15.73
CA ARG A 104 -10.97 -11.35 -16.17
C ARG A 104 -9.76 -11.04 -17.06
N PRO A 105 -9.92 -10.15 -18.08
CA PRO A 105 -8.79 -9.61 -18.82
C PRO A 105 -7.78 -8.91 -17.90
N LEU A 106 -6.49 -9.08 -18.16
CA LEU A 106 -5.42 -8.43 -17.40
C LEU A 106 -5.52 -6.91 -17.41
N SER A 107 -6.02 -6.31 -18.51
CA SER A 107 -6.26 -4.87 -18.61
C SER A 107 -7.22 -4.36 -17.53
N VAL A 108 -8.32 -5.05 -17.31
CA VAL A 108 -9.30 -4.71 -16.26
C VAL A 108 -8.68 -4.88 -14.88
N THR A 109 -7.94 -5.97 -14.69
CA THR A 109 -7.23 -6.23 -13.43
C THR A 109 -6.22 -5.13 -13.12
N PHE A 110 -5.37 -4.76 -14.08
CA PHE A 110 -4.36 -3.72 -13.90
C PHE A 110 -4.97 -2.33 -13.69
N LYS A 111 -6.03 -1.97 -14.44
CA LYS A 111 -6.73 -0.71 -14.24
C LYS A 111 -7.20 -0.54 -12.79
N LYS A 112 -7.85 -1.57 -12.25
CA LYS A 112 -8.35 -1.54 -10.86
C LYS A 112 -7.24 -1.54 -9.82
N LEU A 113 -6.21 -2.38 -9.99
CA LEU A 113 -5.05 -2.41 -9.10
C LEU A 113 -4.35 -1.06 -9.07
N ASN A 114 -4.13 -0.45 -10.24
CA ASN A 114 -3.49 0.86 -10.35
C ASN A 114 -4.28 1.97 -9.63
N GLN A 115 -5.62 1.94 -9.74
CA GLN A 115 -6.48 2.89 -9.01
C GLN A 115 -6.31 2.74 -7.49
N MET A 116 -6.35 1.50 -6.98
CA MET A 116 -6.24 1.24 -5.55
C MET A 116 -4.86 1.63 -5.02
N ILE A 117 -3.79 1.29 -5.75
CA ILE A 117 -2.40 1.55 -5.37
C ILE A 117 -2.14 3.06 -5.37
N ARG A 118 -2.46 3.74 -6.47
CA ARG A 118 -2.25 5.19 -6.60
C ARG A 118 -3.02 5.98 -5.55
N GLY A 119 -4.30 5.63 -5.30
CA GLY A 119 -5.11 6.29 -4.28
C GLY A 119 -4.53 6.13 -2.89
N TRP A 120 -4.09 4.91 -2.53
CA TRP A 120 -3.46 4.65 -1.24
C TRP A 120 -2.13 5.39 -1.08
N ILE A 121 -1.26 5.37 -2.09
CA ILE A 121 0.05 6.03 -2.05
C ILE A 121 -0.12 7.56 -1.96
N ARG A 122 -1.04 8.15 -2.74
CA ARG A 122 -1.32 9.60 -2.67
C ARG A 122 -1.77 10.04 -1.30
N TYR A 123 -2.63 9.25 -0.64
CA TYR A 123 -3.08 9.55 0.72
C TYR A 123 -1.93 9.50 1.74
N PHE A 124 -1.05 8.51 1.62
CA PHE A 124 0.04 8.30 2.57
C PHE A 124 1.40 8.85 2.09
N LYS A 125 1.44 9.71 1.07
CA LYS A 125 2.70 10.20 0.48
C LYS A 125 3.64 10.90 1.46
N ILE A 126 3.11 11.59 2.46
CA ILE A 126 3.90 12.27 3.51
C ILE A 126 4.61 11.30 4.47
N SER A 127 4.32 10.01 4.40
CA SER A 127 4.84 8.99 5.30
C SER A 127 6.12 8.36 4.79
N SER A 128 6.95 7.88 5.71
CA SER A 128 8.09 7.03 5.39
C SER A 128 7.63 5.61 5.04
N ILE A 129 7.34 5.33 3.77
CA ILE A 129 6.78 4.06 3.29
C ILE A 129 7.61 3.31 2.26
N LYS A 130 8.81 3.79 1.90
CA LYS A 130 9.68 3.16 0.87
C LYS A 130 9.85 1.65 1.07
N GLY A 131 10.34 1.23 2.24
CA GLY A 131 10.57 -0.18 2.52
C GLY A 131 9.30 -1.03 2.58
N PHE A 132 8.15 -0.43 2.93
CA PHE A 132 6.86 -1.10 2.84
C PHE A 132 6.45 -1.29 1.37
N LEU A 133 6.58 -0.27 0.54
CA LEU A 133 6.18 -0.31 -0.88
C LEU A 133 7.03 -1.27 -1.70
N ASP A 134 8.32 -1.39 -1.39
CA ASP A 134 9.18 -2.38 -2.04
C ASP A 134 8.69 -3.81 -1.78
N LYS A 135 8.51 -4.20 -0.52
CA LYS A 135 7.98 -5.51 -0.13
C LYS A 135 6.58 -5.75 -0.69
N PHE A 136 5.73 -4.72 -0.64
CA PHE A 136 4.39 -4.77 -1.21
C PHE A 136 4.42 -4.98 -2.73
N GLY A 137 5.31 -4.29 -3.45
CA GLY A 137 5.49 -4.44 -4.89
C GLY A 137 5.96 -5.84 -5.29
N GLN A 138 6.89 -6.43 -4.53
CA GLN A 138 7.34 -7.82 -4.73
C GLN A 138 6.17 -8.81 -4.57
N TRP A 139 5.41 -8.69 -3.48
CA TRP A 139 4.22 -9.50 -3.23
C TRP A 139 3.16 -9.34 -4.33
N LEU A 140 2.89 -8.12 -4.75
CA LEU A 140 1.91 -7.83 -5.80
C LEU A 140 2.29 -8.46 -7.14
N ARG A 141 3.54 -8.30 -7.56
CA ARG A 141 4.06 -8.92 -8.79
C ARG A 141 3.94 -10.43 -8.75
N HIS A 142 4.28 -11.05 -7.62
CA HIS A 142 4.11 -12.48 -7.46
C HIS A 142 2.65 -12.92 -7.63
N LYS A 143 1.69 -12.22 -7.01
CA LYS A 143 0.25 -12.50 -7.18
C LYS A 143 -0.22 -12.35 -8.63
N VAL A 144 0.25 -11.31 -9.31
CA VAL A 144 -0.06 -11.08 -10.73
C VAL A 144 0.51 -12.21 -11.61
N ARG A 145 1.76 -12.62 -11.38
CA ARG A 145 2.37 -13.76 -12.09
C ARG A 145 1.57 -15.06 -11.91
N CYS A 146 1.09 -15.32 -10.68
CA CYS A 146 0.23 -16.47 -10.43
C CYS A 146 -1.03 -16.46 -11.31
N ILE A 147 -1.67 -15.29 -11.47
CA ILE A 147 -2.85 -15.14 -12.32
C ILE A 147 -2.48 -15.37 -13.79
N ILE A 148 -1.40 -14.77 -14.27
CA ILE A 148 -0.95 -14.88 -15.66
C ILE A 148 -0.66 -16.34 -16.01
N ILE A 149 0.14 -17.04 -15.21
CA ILE A 149 0.47 -18.44 -15.43
C ILE A 149 -0.81 -19.31 -15.41
N LYS A 150 -1.77 -18.99 -14.55
CA LYS A 150 -3.02 -19.72 -14.49
C LYS A 150 -3.94 -19.42 -15.67
N GLN A 151 -3.93 -18.22 -16.22
CA GLN A 151 -4.65 -17.89 -17.46
C GLN A 151 -4.07 -18.63 -18.66
N TRP A 152 -2.75 -18.82 -18.71
CA TRP A 152 -2.12 -19.61 -19.77
C TRP A 152 -2.42 -21.10 -19.70
N LYS A 153 -2.77 -21.61 -18.53
CA LYS A 153 -3.36 -22.91 -18.23
C LYS A 153 -2.52 -24.11 -18.70
N ARG A 154 -2.34 -24.31 -20.03
CA ARG A 154 -1.66 -25.48 -20.62
C ARG A 154 -0.15 -25.29 -20.70
N PRO A 155 0.67 -26.34 -20.46
CA PRO A 155 2.12 -26.25 -20.52
C PRO A 155 2.64 -25.65 -21.83
N MET A 156 2.10 -26.09 -22.98
CA MET A 156 2.48 -25.53 -24.28
C MET A 156 2.16 -24.04 -24.42
N THR A 157 1.02 -23.60 -23.91
CA THR A 157 0.66 -22.17 -23.91
C THR A 157 1.60 -21.36 -23.03
N ILE A 158 1.99 -21.91 -21.87
CA ILE A 158 2.98 -21.30 -20.97
C ILE A 158 4.32 -21.20 -21.69
N TYR A 159 4.80 -22.28 -22.30
CA TYR A 159 6.04 -22.31 -23.05
C TYR A 159 6.05 -21.26 -24.17
N ASN A 160 5.05 -21.26 -25.03
CA ASN A 160 4.96 -20.32 -26.15
C ASN A 160 4.94 -18.85 -25.69
N ASN A 161 4.23 -18.55 -24.62
CA ASN A 161 4.18 -17.19 -24.08
C ASN A 161 5.51 -16.79 -23.43
N LEU A 162 6.16 -17.68 -22.70
CA LEU A 162 7.49 -17.44 -22.15
C LEU A 162 8.53 -17.26 -23.25
N MET A 163 8.48 -18.04 -24.34
CA MET A 163 9.36 -17.88 -25.50
C MET A 163 9.15 -16.54 -26.20
N LYS A 164 7.90 -16.08 -26.37
CA LYS A 164 7.61 -14.74 -26.90
C LYS A 164 8.21 -13.64 -26.03
N LEU A 165 8.12 -13.79 -24.70
CA LEU A 165 8.71 -12.84 -23.75
C LEU A 165 10.24 -12.90 -23.79
N ASN A 166 10.83 -14.08 -23.87
CA ASN A 166 12.27 -14.30 -24.01
C ASN A 166 12.82 -13.53 -25.22
N LYS A 167 12.18 -13.70 -26.38
CA LYS A 167 12.53 -12.96 -27.61
C LYS A 167 12.35 -11.44 -27.44
N ALA A 168 11.26 -11.00 -26.84
CA ALA A 168 10.98 -9.59 -26.63
C ALA A 168 11.96 -8.91 -25.65
N CYS A 169 12.39 -9.65 -24.62
CA CYS A 169 13.38 -9.17 -23.64
C CYS A 169 14.83 -9.32 -24.13
N ARG A 170 15.06 -9.92 -25.29
CA ARG A 170 16.39 -10.25 -25.84
C ARG A 170 17.25 -10.99 -24.79
N SER A 171 16.66 -11.97 -24.09
CA SER A 171 17.37 -12.70 -23.05
C SER A 171 17.98 -13.99 -23.60
N ASN A 172 19.04 -14.47 -22.93
CA ASN A 172 19.79 -15.66 -23.34
C ASN A 172 19.26 -16.95 -22.70
N LEU A 173 17.97 -17.00 -22.31
CA LEU A 173 17.39 -18.21 -21.75
C LEU A 173 17.25 -19.27 -22.85
N THR A 174 17.68 -20.51 -22.55
CA THR A 174 17.62 -21.61 -23.51
C THR A 174 16.19 -22.12 -23.68
N HIS A 175 15.91 -22.76 -24.81
CA HIS A 175 14.64 -23.46 -25.05
C HIS A 175 14.37 -24.51 -23.96
N GLU A 176 15.41 -25.20 -23.53
CA GLU A 176 15.33 -26.27 -22.54
C GLU A 176 14.93 -25.72 -21.16
N ASP A 177 15.49 -24.58 -20.73
CA ASP A 177 15.15 -23.96 -19.46
C ASP A 177 13.69 -23.55 -19.42
N ILE A 178 13.21 -22.93 -20.50
CA ILE A 178 11.82 -22.49 -20.63
C ILE A 178 10.87 -23.68 -20.69
N PHE A 179 11.27 -24.75 -21.39
CA PHE A 179 10.51 -25.99 -21.49
C PHE A 179 10.39 -26.69 -20.12
N LYS A 180 11.49 -26.82 -19.36
CA LYS A 180 11.48 -27.33 -17.98
C LYS A 180 10.58 -26.49 -17.06
N CYS A 181 10.63 -25.18 -17.19
CA CYS A 181 9.78 -24.28 -16.42
C CYS A 181 8.28 -24.48 -16.75
N ALA A 182 7.95 -24.58 -18.05
CA ALA A 182 6.56 -24.72 -18.51
C ALA A 182 5.96 -26.09 -18.15
N ASN A 183 6.77 -27.17 -18.17
CA ASN A 183 6.35 -28.53 -17.85
C ASN A 183 6.55 -28.88 -16.37
N SER A 184 6.99 -27.97 -15.54
CA SER A 184 7.18 -28.20 -14.12
C SER A 184 5.89 -28.71 -13.46
N ARG A 185 5.99 -29.78 -12.64
CA ARG A 185 4.88 -30.29 -11.82
C ARG A 185 4.58 -29.45 -10.59
N LEU A 186 5.33 -28.36 -10.38
CA LEU A 186 5.10 -27.43 -9.30
C LEU A 186 3.75 -26.71 -9.49
N GLY A 187 3.02 -26.51 -8.38
CA GLY A 187 1.77 -25.73 -8.38
C GLY A 187 2.01 -24.28 -8.84
N TRP A 188 0.96 -23.61 -9.28
CA TRP A 188 0.97 -22.23 -9.81
C TRP A 188 1.77 -21.25 -8.98
N TYR A 189 1.63 -21.35 -7.66
CA TYR A 189 2.30 -20.49 -6.71
C TYR A 189 3.82 -20.62 -6.78
N ARG A 190 4.34 -21.85 -6.69
CA ARG A 190 5.79 -22.11 -6.75
C ARG A 190 6.36 -21.79 -8.13
N ARG A 191 5.66 -22.16 -9.21
CA ARG A 191 6.07 -21.86 -10.58
C ARG A 191 6.21 -20.36 -10.82
N SER A 192 5.28 -19.54 -10.29
CA SER A 192 5.33 -18.08 -10.41
C SER A 192 6.43 -17.41 -9.58
N CYS A 193 7.05 -18.14 -8.64
CA CYS A 193 8.26 -17.71 -7.90
C CYS A 193 9.56 -18.09 -8.62
N GLY A 194 9.51 -18.93 -9.63
CA GLY A 194 10.72 -19.41 -10.33
C GLY A 194 11.49 -18.26 -10.99
N ASN A 195 12.82 -18.39 -11.06
CA ASN A 195 13.70 -17.35 -11.58
C ASN A 195 13.34 -16.93 -13.01
N ILE A 196 13.01 -17.89 -13.89
CA ILE A 196 12.62 -17.62 -15.27
C ILE A 196 11.36 -16.77 -15.35
N VAL A 197 10.32 -17.13 -14.58
CA VAL A 197 9.06 -16.37 -14.55
C VAL A 197 9.27 -14.99 -13.91
N ASN A 198 10.10 -14.91 -12.88
CA ASN A 198 10.45 -13.65 -12.23
C ASN A 198 11.18 -12.70 -13.19
N PHE A 199 12.09 -13.23 -13.98
CA PHE A 199 12.86 -12.48 -14.95
C PHE A 199 12.00 -12.03 -16.14
N LEU A 200 11.30 -12.95 -16.80
CA LEU A 200 10.49 -12.67 -17.99
C LEU A 200 9.22 -11.86 -17.70
N LEU A 201 8.67 -11.95 -16.49
CA LEU A 201 7.57 -11.12 -15.98
C LEU A 201 8.07 -10.15 -14.92
N SER A 202 9.15 -9.44 -15.20
CA SER A 202 9.75 -8.43 -14.34
C SER A 202 8.81 -7.22 -14.11
N SER A 203 9.19 -6.30 -13.21
CA SER A 203 8.45 -5.05 -13.01
C SER A 203 8.36 -4.23 -14.29
N THR A 204 9.44 -4.19 -15.05
CA THR A 204 9.51 -3.48 -16.33
C THR A 204 8.52 -4.05 -17.36
N VAL A 205 8.55 -5.38 -17.56
CA VAL A 205 7.67 -6.06 -18.52
C VAL A 205 6.18 -5.93 -18.14
N LEU A 206 5.87 -6.10 -16.86
CA LEU A 206 4.50 -5.93 -16.36
C LEU A 206 4.02 -4.46 -16.44
N GLY A 207 4.94 -3.50 -16.36
CA GLY A 207 4.67 -2.07 -16.44
C GLY A 207 4.43 -1.55 -17.85
N ILE A 208 4.78 -2.30 -18.91
CA ILE A 208 4.64 -1.86 -20.31
C ILE A 208 3.16 -1.73 -20.67
N LYS A 209 2.80 -0.56 -21.19
CA LYS A 209 1.50 -0.33 -21.83
C LYS A 209 1.49 -0.99 -23.21
N LYS A 210 0.39 -1.64 -23.57
CA LYS A 210 0.18 -2.24 -24.91
C LYS A 210 -1.16 -1.77 -25.48
N GLY A 211 -1.14 -0.79 -26.37
CA GLY A 211 -2.36 -0.14 -26.83
C GLY A 211 -3.14 0.44 -25.64
N ASP A 212 -4.42 0.17 -25.57
CA ASP A 212 -5.30 0.62 -24.46
C ASP A 212 -5.09 -0.15 -23.15
N ARG A 213 -4.25 -1.18 -23.16
CA ARG A 213 -3.97 -1.98 -21.96
C ARG A 213 -2.99 -1.26 -21.04
N PRO A 214 -3.42 -0.83 -19.85
CA PRO A 214 -2.51 -0.21 -18.89
C PRO A 214 -1.47 -1.24 -18.39
N GLY A 215 -0.23 -0.80 -18.22
CA GLY A 215 0.77 -1.56 -17.46
C GLY A 215 0.46 -1.55 -15.97
N LEU A 216 1.03 -2.50 -15.24
CA LEU A 216 0.97 -2.53 -13.78
C LEU A 216 1.89 -1.45 -13.19
N VAL A 217 1.36 -0.58 -12.36
CA VAL A 217 2.16 0.44 -11.64
C VAL A 217 3.11 -0.25 -10.67
N ASN A 218 4.39 0.14 -10.71
CA ASN A 218 5.31 -0.20 -9.63
C ASN A 218 5.05 0.76 -8.45
N PRO A 219 4.66 0.25 -7.26
CA PRO A 219 4.28 1.11 -6.14
C PRO A 219 5.40 2.02 -5.66
N LEU A 220 6.65 1.53 -5.66
CA LEU A 220 7.80 2.30 -5.19
C LEU A 220 8.15 3.43 -6.17
N ASP A 221 8.22 3.13 -7.47
CA ASP A 221 8.54 4.12 -8.50
C ASP A 221 7.50 5.24 -8.51
N TYR A 222 6.22 4.87 -8.48
CA TYR A 222 5.14 5.85 -8.41
C TYR A 222 5.21 6.75 -7.16
N TYR A 223 5.60 6.19 -6.01
CA TYR A 223 5.79 6.98 -4.80
C TYR A 223 6.95 7.97 -4.95
N LEU A 224 8.06 7.55 -5.59
CA LEU A 224 9.22 8.41 -5.82
C LEU A 224 8.93 9.53 -6.82
N GLU A 225 8.05 9.28 -7.80
CA GLU A 225 7.61 10.30 -8.77
C GLU A 225 6.78 11.42 -8.15
N ILE A 226 6.02 11.14 -7.09
CA ILE A 226 5.08 12.10 -6.50
C ILE A 226 5.60 12.78 -5.22
N LEU A 227 6.82 12.43 -4.77
CA LEU A 227 7.51 13.11 -3.64
C LEU A 227 8.08 14.44 -4.07
#